data_578b1573293183ff836c958c6dcd8257
#
_entry.id   578b1573293183ff836c958c6dcd8257
#
_cell.length_a   1.000
_cell.length_b   1.000
_cell.length_c   1.000
_cell.angle_alpha   90.00
_cell.angle_beta   90.00
_cell.angle_gamma   90.00
#
_symmetry.space_group_name_H-M   'P 1'
#
loop_
_entity.id
_entity.type
_entity.pdbx_description
1 polymer ?
#
loop_
_entity_poly.entity_id
_entity_poly.type
_entity_poly.pdbx_seq_one_letter_code
_entity_poly.pdbx_strand_id
1 'polypeptide(L)'
;MLLFIALQLNLKDIDLLLPIESCAIIVYILERMYTINNKGDFVARYPFFKKLLLLTGNMFLAAFSMWLAVQVVNHRFSFVLNTDMYWRMLPLYVVVVCLSFGVYDLYSLAKKRYGEIFIGIALSVFYTFIAIMAASFLFREFSFSRSVLLITAVLELILMNAWQYGWWRLERYLDEPKNALLLGSDEECQRVLARLQAVPQMNYNVRKIMSQDVEKQEWLQSLPQVDLVIICQDISLKKKAAIVMQCQQMDKKVVLVPSVYELFCSGLEINKIDDMPFFRPQYLNPSLERRSLKRLFDIFFSLFALTLTFVPMALIAVLIKLDSKGPVFYRQIRTGRYGEEFAVFKFRSMRQDAEASSGPVMAGEDDPRITKIGHILRAMRLDELPQFINVLRGDMSIVGPRPERPFFVNQFQQEIPEYRFRHNVRPGITGMAQVYGKYNTTVYDKLVYDLMYVQKCDFFTDLVIIIQTVRVLFQKSSTEGVK
;
A
#
# COMPACT_ATOMS: atom_id res chain seq x y z
N MET A 1 -25.29 -11.22 20.86
CA MET A 1 -24.17 -12.11 21.22
C MET A 1 -23.24 -11.46 22.24
N LEU A 2 -22.71 -10.24 21.99
CA LEU A 2 -21.89 -9.52 22.98
C LEU A 2 -22.65 -9.15 24.28
N LEU A 3 -23.92 -8.78 24.20
CA LEU A 3 -24.77 -8.53 25.36
C LEU A 3 -25.05 -9.82 26.16
N PHE A 4 -25.13 -10.97 25.50
CA PHE A 4 -25.33 -12.27 26.16
C PHE A 4 -24.09 -12.74 26.92
N ILE A 5 -22.90 -12.42 26.39
CA ILE A 5 -21.61 -12.69 27.04
C ILE A 5 -21.38 -11.74 28.22
N ALA A 6 -21.76 -10.47 28.10
CA ALA A 6 -21.67 -9.48 29.19
C ALA A 6 -22.63 -9.80 30.37
N LEU A 7 -23.79 -10.37 30.09
CA LEU A 7 -24.76 -10.79 31.12
C LEU A 7 -24.37 -12.09 31.86
N GLN A 8 -23.57 -12.97 31.24
CA GLN A 8 -23.06 -14.17 31.91
C GLN A 8 -21.81 -13.95 32.75
N LEU A 9 -21.08 -12.90 32.47
CA LEU A 9 -19.86 -12.51 33.20
C LEU A 9 -20.21 -11.41 34.19
N ASN A 10 -20.83 -11.68 35.29
CA ASN A 10 -21.17 -10.82 36.42
C ASN A 10 -20.16 -9.69 36.73
N LEU A 11 -19.89 -8.81 35.76
CA LEU A 11 -18.86 -7.79 35.78
C LEU A 11 -19.44 -6.49 36.36
N LYS A 12 -19.30 -6.33 37.68
CA LYS A 12 -19.68 -5.09 38.39
C LYS A 12 -18.83 -3.86 38.04
N ASP A 13 -17.77 -4.02 37.25
CA ASP A 13 -16.79 -2.94 36.96
C ASP A 13 -16.85 -2.42 35.53
N ILE A 14 -17.93 -2.68 34.77
CA ILE A 14 -18.08 -2.22 33.35
C ILE A 14 -18.52 -0.75 33.28
N ASP A 15 -18.95 -0.14 34.35
CA ASP A 15 -19.40 1.27 34.38
C ASP A 15 -18.33 2.30 33.99
N LEU A 16 -17.07 1.87 33.84
CA LEU A 16 -15.93 2.75 33.50
C LEU A 16 -15.55 2.77 32.01
N LEU A 17 -16.08 1.90 31.15
CA LEU A 17 -15.52 1.69 29.80
C LEU A 17 -16.34 2.21 28.62
N LEU A 18 -17.64 2.40 28.74
CA LEU A 18 -18.47 3.07 27.71
C LEU A 18 -19.81 3.52 28.31
N PRO A 19 -20.31 4.72 28.03
CA PRO A 19 -21.68 5.08 28.37
C PRO A 19 -22.65 4.16 27.62
N ILE A 20 -23.62 3.61 28.35
CA ILE A 20 -24.68 2.70 27.89
C ILE A 20 -25.37 3.26 26.63
N GLU A 21 -25.43 4.56 26.47
CA GLU A 21 -25.93 5.28 25.30
C GLU A 21 -25.20 4.90 23.99
N SER A 22 -23.89 4.60 24.03
CA SER A 22 -23.13 4.20 22.83
C SER A 22 -23.53 2.81 22.32
N CYS A 23 -23.86 1.88 23.22
CA CYS A 23 -24.38 0.57 22.84
C CYS A 23 -25.82 0.65 22.29
N ALA A 24 -26.65 1.51 22.85
CA ALA A 24 -28.00 1.76 22.36
C ALA A 24 -27.99 2.37 20.95
N ILE A 25 -27.07 3.27 20.66
CA ILE A 25 -26.89 3.84 19.34
C ILE A 25 -26.43 2.78 18.32
N ILE A 26 -25.53 1.89 18.69
CA ILE A 26 -25.11 0.77 17.82
C ILE A 26 -26.27 -0.18 17.53
N VAL A 27 -27.04 -0.54 18.54
CA VAL A 27 -28.22 -1.40 18.38
C VAL A 27 -29.32 -0.71 17.55
N TYR A 28 -29.58 0.57 17.77
CA TYR A 28 -30.51 1.37 16.97
C TYR A 28 -30.08 1.49 15.51
N ILE A 29 -28.77 1.67 15.26
CA ILE A 29 -28.20 1.68 13.90
C ILE A 29 -28.35 0.31 13.24
N LEU A 30 -28.07 -0.78 13.96
CA LEU A 30 -28.23 -2.14 13.47
C LEU A 30 -29.71 -2.50 13.21
N GLU A 31 -30.65 -2.08 14.06
CA GLU A 31 -32.09 -2.25 13.84
C GLU A 31 -32.60 -1.46 12.63
N ARG A 32 -32.13 -0.23 12.45
CA ARG A 32 -32.45 0.56 11.25
C ARG A 32 -31.81 0.00 9.97
N MET A 33 -30.65 -0.62 10.08
CA MET A 33 -30.02 -1.37 8.97
C MET A 33 -30.88 -2.56 8.53
N TYR A 34 -31.58 -3.22 9.49
CA TYR A 34 -32.43 -4.37 9.22
C TYR A 34 -33.78 -4.00 8.62
N THR A 35 -34.31 -2.82 8.94
CA THR A 35 -35.63 -2.34 8.47
C THR A 35 -35.63 -1.66 7.11
N ILE A 36 -34.45 -1.32 6.56
CA ILE A 36 -34.33 -0.74 5.22
C ILE A 36 -34.27 -1.88 4.20
N ASN A 37 -35.34 -2.02 3.44
CA ASN A 37 -35.66 -3.14 2.54
C ASN A 37 -34.77 -3.23 1.28
N ASN A 38 -33.68 -2.44 1.18
CA ASN A 38 -32.65 -2.50 0.12
C ASN A 38 -31.29 -2.80 0.77
N LYS A 39 -30.96 -4.08 0.87
CA LYS A 39 -29.77 -4.62 1.57
C LYS A 39 -28.41 -4.06 1.09
N GLY A 40 -28.31 -3.56 -0.14
CA GLY A 40 -27.05 -3.04 -0.71
C GLY A 40 -26.79 -1.54 -0.49
N ASP A 41 -27.85 -0.73 -0.35
CA ASP A 41 -27.74 0.72 -0.42
C ASP A 41 -27.08 1.38 0.81
N PHE A 42 -27.28 0.81 2.02
CA PHE A 42 -26.80 1.45 3.25
C PHE A 42 -25.27 1.43 3.35
N VAL A 43 -24.62 0.30 3.13
CA VAL A 43 -23.15 0.17 3.22
C VAL A 43 -22.47 0.93 2.07
N ALA A 44 -23.09 0.95 0.89
CA ALA A 44 -22.59 1.71 -0.25
C ALA A 44 -22.79 3.23 -0.11
N ARG A 45 -23.88 3.64 0.58
CA ARG A 45 -24.25 5.05 0.76
C ARG A 45 -23.51 5.76 1.88
N TYR A 46 -23.01 5.03 2.88
CA TYR A 46 -22.36 5.61 4.06
C TYR A 46 -20.95 5.07 4.30
N PRO A 47 -19.98 5.31 3.38
CA PRO A 47 -18.62 4.81 3.54
C PRO A 47 -17.89 5.37 4.78
N PHE A 48 -18.31 6.52 5.26
CA PHE A 48 -17.77 7.14 6.48
C PHE A 48 -18.19 6.35 7.73
N PHE A 49 -19.47 6.02 7.88
CA PHE A 49 -19.98 5.24 9.02
C PHE A 49 -19.34 3.86 9.10
N LYS A 50 -19.13 3.21 7.97
CA LYS A 50 -18.44 1.94 7.89
C LYS A 50 -17.00 2.04 8.41
N LYS A 51 -16.25 3.04 7.93
CA LYS A 51 -14.88 3.25 8.40
C LYS A 51 -14.84 3.58 9.89
N LEU A 52 -15.79 4.37 10.37
CA LEU A 52 -15.92 4.71 11.78
C LEU A 52 -16.20 3.46 12.63
N LEU A 53 -17.10 2.59 12.19
CA LEU A 53 -17.44 1.35 12.89
C LEU A 53 -16.26 0.37 12.92
N LEU A 54 -15.53 0.23 11.82
CA LEU A 54 -14.29 -0.54 11.79
C LEU A 54 -13.23 0.04 12.72
N LEU A 55 -13.05 1.36 12.71
CA LEU A 55 -12.10 2.05 13.57
C LEU A 55 -12.44 1.84 15.05
N THR A 56 -13.68 2.11 15.46
CA THR A 56 -14.11 1.95 16.85
C THR A 56 -14.05 0.50 17.31
N GLY A 57 -14.43 -0.46 16.45
CA GLY A 57 -14.29 -1.88 16.72
C GLY A 57 -12.84 -2.30 16.93
N ASN A 58 -11.94 -1.82 16.09
CA ASN A 58 -10.50 -2.09 16.23
C ASN A 58 -9.92 -1.46 17.51
N MET A 59 -10.31 -0.23 17.85
CA MET A 59 -9.91 0.42 19.11
C MET A 59 -10.37 -0.38 20.33
N PHE A 60 -11.62 -0.81 20.32
CA PHE A 60 -12.18 -1.62 21.39
C PHE A 60 -11.45 -2.97 21.52
N LEU A 61 -11.23 -3.67 20.42
CA LEU A 61 -10.54 -4.97 20.44
C LEU A 61 -9.08 -4.85 20.86
N ALA A 62 -8.39 -3.79 20.48
CA ALA A 62 -7.03 -3.51 20.94
C ALA A 62 -6.99 -3.33 22.47
N ALA A 63 -7.86 -2.46 23.01
CA ALA A 63 -7.98 -2.24 24.44
C ALA A 63 -8.38 -3.52 25.20
N PHE A 64 -9.34 -4.27 24.64
CA PHE A 64 -9.81 -5.53 25.22
C PHE A 64 -8.74 -6.62 25.23
N SER A 65 -7.94 -6.72 24.16
CA SER A 65 -6.82 -7.67 24.08
C SER A 65 -5.78 -7.41 25.17
N MET A 66 -5.45 -6.15 25.39
CA MET A 66 -4.52 -5.74 26.44
C MET A 66 -5.07 -6.00 27.85
N TRP A 67 -6.32 -5.64 28.09
CA TRP A 67 -7.00 -5.91 29.34
C TRP A 67 -7.05 -7.42 29.65
N LEU A 68 -7.45 -8.24 28.66
CA LEU A 68 -7.55 -9.69 28.83
C LEU A 68 -6.16 -10.31 29.09
N ALA A 69 -5.10 -9.84 28.41
CA ALA A 69 -3.75 -10.30 28.64
C ALA A 69 -3.27 -10.02 30.09
N VAL A 70 -3.58 -8.83 30.62
CA VAL A 70 -3.28 -8.49 32.03
C VAL A 70 -4.01 -9.43 32.99
N GLN A 71 -5.30 -9.74 32.74
CA GLN A 71 -6.07 -10.66 33.59
C GLN A 71 -5.50 -12.10 33.55
N VAL A 72 -5.14 -12.59 32.35
CA VAL A 72 -4.56 -13.92 32.18
C VAL A 72 -3.22 -14.04 32.93
N VAL A 73 -2.36 -13.05 32.86
CA VAL A 73 -1.05 -13.06 33.56
C VAL A 73 -1.24 -12.97 35.06
N ASN A 74 -2.11 -12.06 35.54
CA ASN A 74 -2.41 -11.92 36.98
C ASN A 74 -2.94 -13.25 37.59
N HIS A 75 -3.84 -13.92 36.86
CA HIS A 75 -4.43 -15.17 37.37
C HIS A 75 -3.43 -16.32 37.40
N ARG A 76 -2.56 -16.42 36.35
CA ARG A 76 -1.69 -17.59 36.19
C ARG A 76 -0.40 -17.52 37.01
N PHE A 77 0.13 -16.33 37.25
CA PHE A 77 1.46 -16.18 37.84
C PHE A 77 1.47 -15.66 39.28
N SER A 78 0.31 -15.44 39.91
CA SER A 78 0.17 -14.93 41.30
C SER A 78 1.02 -13.67 41.59
N PHE A 79 1.47 -12.97 40.56
CA PHE A 79 2.20 -11.71 40.67
C PHE A 79 1.21 -10.55 40.67
N VAL A 80 1.28 -9.68 41.66
CA VAL A 80 0.52 -8.40 41.62
C VAL A 80 1.22 -7.50 40.60
N LEU A 81 0.72 -7.53 39.35
CA LEU A 81 1.16 -6.60 38.34
C LEU A 81 0.71 -5.19 38.70
N ASN A 82 1.59 -4.22 38.54
CA ASN A 82 1.18 -2.81 38.62
C ASN A 82 0.32 -2.49 37.39
N THR A 83 -1.01 -2.53 37.56
CA THR A 83 -1.97 -2.35 36.46
C THR A 83 -2.02 -0.92 35.95
N ASP A 84 -1.66 0.08 36.77
CA ASP A 84 -1.72 1.51 36.39
C ASP A 84 -0.87 1.85 35.17
N MET A 85 0.26 1.15 34.99
CA MET A 85 1.12 1.33 33.83
C MET A 85 0.45 0.98 32.52
N TYR A 86 -0.28 -0.14 32.49
CA TYR A 86 -0.96 -0.59 31.28
C TYR A 86 -2.02 0.40 30.85
N TRP A 87 -2.73 0.99 31.81
CA TRP A 87 -3.73 2.03 31.55
C TRP A 87 -3.10 3.34 31.04
N ARG A 88 -1.92 3.71 31.54
CA ARG A 88 -1.18 4.90 31.03
C ARG A 88 -0.69 4.68 29.60
N MET A 89 -0.26 3.47 29.24
CA MET A 89 0.22 3.15 27.89
C MET A 89 -0.90 2.83 26.89
N LEU A 90 -2.12 2.53 27.38
CA LEU A 90 -3.24 2.15 26.54
C LEU A 90 -3.57 3.17 25.43
N PRO A 91 -3.61 4.49 25.67
CA PRO A 91 -3.89 5.47 24.62
C PRO A 91 -2.85 5.42 23.49
N LEU A 92 -1.57 5.35 23.86
CA LEU A 92 -0.48 5.21 22.87
C LEU A 92 -0.60 3.92 22.08
N TYR A 93 -0.89 2.80 22.75
CA TYR A 93 -1.11 1.51 22.13
C TYR A 93 -2.24 1.57 21.08
N VAL A 94 -3.40 2.08 21.45
CA VAL A 94 -4.55 2.22 20.53
C VAL A 94 -4.22 3.11 19.35
N VAL A 95 -3.53 4.23 19.56
CA VAL A 95 -3.11 5.13 18.48
C VAL A 95 -2.18 4.41 17.49
N VAL A 96 -1.18 3.66 17.98
CA VAL A 96 -0.25 2.91 17.12
C VAL A 96 -0.99 1.84 16.32
N VAL A 97 -1.94 1.10 16.94
CA VAL A 97 -2.79 0.14 16.21
C VAL A 97 -3.57 0.85 15.10
N CYS A 98 -4.26 1.94 15.41
CA CYS A 98 -5.05 2.68 14.41
C CYS A 98 -4.21 3.21 13.24
N LEU A 99 -3.03 3.74 13.52
CA LEU A 99 -2.11 4.22 12.51
C LEU A 99 -1.60 3.07 11.62
N SER A 100 -1.18 1.95 12.22
CA SER A 100 -0.71 0.79 11.46
C SER A 100 -1.80 0.20 10.56
N PHE A 101 -3.05 0.11 11.04
CA PHE A 101 -4.21 -0.29 10.24
C PHE A 101 -4.50 0.69 9.09
N GLY A 102 -4.29 2.00 9.32
CA GLY A 102 -4.39 3.02 8.28
C GLY A 102 -3.34 2.84 7.19
N VAL A 103 -2.09 2.58 7.56
CA VAL A 103 -0.99 2.36 6.61
C VAL A 103 -1.25 1.15 5.70
N TYR A 104 -1.79 0.06 6.26
CA TYR A 104 -2.16 -1.13 5.48
C TYR A 104 -3.54 -1.05 4.83
N ASP A 105 -4.22 0.11 4.95
CA ASP A 105 -5.57 0.36 4.41
C ASP A 105 -6.55 -0.77 4.80
N LEU A 106 -6.52 -1.18 6.08
CA LEU A 106 -7.39 -2.22 6.64
C LEU A 106 -8.81 -1.72 6.97
N TYR A 107 -9.10 -0.47 6.68
CA TYR A 107 -10.44 0.13 6.75
C TYR A 107 -11.23 0.03 5.43
N SER A 108 -10.64 -0.56 4.37
CA SER A 108 -11.25 -0.77 3.06
C SER A 108 -11.05 -2.23 2.61
N LEU A 109 -11.96 -3.11 3.01
CA LEU A 109 -11.75 -4.57 2.91
C LEU A 109 -12.31 -5.19 1.62
N ALA A 110 -13.42 -4.65 1.09
CA ALA A 110 -14.19 -5.27 0.01
C ALA A 110 -13.36 -5.68 -1.22
N LYS A 111 -12.37 -4.84 -1.59
CA LYS A 111 -11.55 -5.02 -2.79
C LYS A 111 -10.30 -5.88 -2.58
N LYS A 112 -10.06 -6.38 -1.37
CA LYS A 112 -8.86 -7.14 -1.02
C LYS A 112 -9.10 -8.64 -0.96
N ARG A 113 -8.06 -9.42 -1.24
CA ARG A 113 -8.04 -10.85 -0.90
C ARG A 113 -7.85 -11.00 0.60
N TYR A 114 -8.50 -11.99 1.20
CA TYR A 114 -8.38 -12.18 2.65
C TYR A 114 -6.93 -12.40 3.10
N GLY A 115 -6.11 -13.11 2.31
CA GLY A 115 -4.68 -13.27 2.60
C GLY A 115 -3.91 -11.95 2.72
N GLU A 116 -4.29 -10.92 1.95
CA GLU A 116 -3.69 -9.59 2.05
C GLU A 116 -4.09 -8.87 3.35
N ILE A 117 -5.34 -9.08 3.80
CA ILE A 117 -5.85 -8.55 5.06
C ILE A 117 -5.12 -9.22 6.22
N PHE A 118 -5.00 -10.56 6.19
CA PHE A 118 -4.29 -11.34 7.21
C PHE A 118 -2.84 -10.88 7.37
N ILE A 119 -2.09 -10.76 6.27
CA ILE A 119 -0.70 -10.27 6.29
C ILE A 119 -0.65 -8.84 6.84
N GLY A 120 -1.58 -7.97 6.43
CA GLY A 120 -1.67 -6.60 6.95
C GLY A 120 -1.89 -6.56 8.46
N ILE A 121 -2.78 -7.39 9.01
CA ILE A 121 -3.03 -7.50 10.46
C ILE A 121 -1.78 -8.03 11.17
N ALA A 122 -1.16 -9.10 10.67
CA ALA A 122 0.02 -9.69 11.29
C ALA A 122 1.19 -8.70 11.37
N LEU A 123 1.42 -7.93 10.29
CA LEU A 123 2.43 -6.88 10.28
C LEU A 123 2.06 -5.71 11.21
N SER A 124 0.77 -5.32 11.27
CA SER A 124 0.32 -4.28 12.20
C SER A 124 0.56 -4.68 13.65
N VAL A 125 0.21 -5.90 14.03
CA VAL A 125 0.48 -6.44 15.37
C VAL A 125 1.99 -6.47 15.67
N PHE A 126 2.79 -6.89 14.71
CA PHE A 126 4.26 -6.92 14.85
C PHE A 126 4.85 -5.52 15.06
N TYR A 127 4.44 -4.53 14.27
CA TYR A 127 4.90 -3.15 14.44
C TYR A 127 4.40 -2.51 15.74
N THR A 128 3.16 -2.80 16.14
CA THR A 128 2.63 -2.34 17.42
C THR A 128 3.44 -2.93 18.58
N PHE A 129 3.74 -4.22 18.52
CA PHE A 129 4.58 -4.87 19.53
C PHE A 129 5.96 -4.19 19.66
N ILE A 130 6.66 -3.94 18.54
CA ILE A 130 7.95 -3.25 18.54
C ILE A 130 7.82 -1.81 19.05
N ALA A 131 6.80 -1.07 18.61
CA ALA A 131 6.60 0.32 19.01
C ALA A 131 6.35 0.45 20.50
N ILE A 132 5.55 -0.43 21.10
CA ILE A 132 5.28 -0.42 22.55
C ILE A 132 6.50 -0.88 23.34
N MET A 133 7.26 -1.87 22.86
CA MET A 133 8.54 -2.24 23.46
C MET A 133 9.52 -1.05 23.49
N ALA A 134 9.64 -0.33 22.38
CA ALA A 134 10.49 0.86 22.29
C ALA A 134 9.98 1.98 23.21
N ALA A 135 8.67 2.22 23.24
CA ALA A 135 8.04 3.22 24.10
C ALA A 135 8.25 2.89 25.58
N SER A 136 8.08 1.63 26.01
CA SER A 136 8.32 1.22 27.39
C SER A 136 9.77 1.48 27.83
N PHE A 137 10.73 1.29 26.93
CA PHE A 137 12.14 1.61 27.18
C PHE A 137 12.37 3.14 27.27
N LEU A 138 11.84 3.93 26.34
CA LEU A 138 11.99 5.38 26.30
C LEU A 138 11.39 6.07 27.53
N PHE A 139 10.21 5.63 27.96
CA PHE A 139 9.53 6.17 29.15
C PHE A 139 10.06 5.57 30.46
N ARG A 140 11.10 4.71 30.41
CA ARG A 140 11.71 4.02 31.56
C ARG A 140 10.73 3.17 32.36
N GLU A 141 9.66 2.71 31.71
CA GLU A 141 8.65 1.86 32.33
C GLU A 141 9.09 0.39 32.24
N PHE A 142 10.19 0.05 32.94
CA PHE A 142 10.80 -1.29 32.90
C PHE A 142 9.98 -2.40 33.58
N SER A 143 8.95 -2.04 34.32
CA SER A 143 8.00 -2.98 34.94
C SER A 143 6.97 -3.53 33.93
N PHE A 144 6.99 -3.08 32.69
CA PHE A 144 6.10 -3.59 31.64
C PHE A 144 6.41 -5.06 31.31
N SER A 145 5.53 -5.98 31.70
CA SER A 145 5.76 -7.41 31.52
C SER A 145 5.79 -7.80 30.04
N ARG A 146 6.88 -8.40 29.60
CA ARG A 146 7.03 -8.93 28.23
C ARG A 146 6.00 -10.02 27.92
N SER A 147 5.62 -10.82 28.94
CA SER A 147 4.61 -11.86 28.83
C SER A 147 3.23 -11.26 28.51
N VAL A 148 2.87 -10.12 29.13
CA VAL A 148 1.62 -9.41 28.83
C VAL A 148 1.62 -8.96 27.37
N LEU A 149 2.71 -8.34 26.90
CA LEU A 149 2.81 -7.90 25.50
C LEU A 149 2.70 -9.04 24.50
N LEU A 150 3.36 -10.18 24.75
CA LEU A 150 3.26 -11.35 23.88
C LEU A 150 1.84 -11.91 23.83
N ILE A 151 1.20 -12.05 25.00
CA ILE A 151 -0.19 -12.54 25.08
C ILE A 151 -1.14 -11.55 24.40
N THR A 152 -0.94 -10.25 24.59
CA THR A 152 -1.72 -9.19 23.90
C THR A 152 -1.57 -9.34 22.39
N ALA A 153 -0.36 -9.50 21.86
CA ALA A 153 -0.12 -9.65 20.44
C ALA A 153 -0.81 -10.89 19.85
N VAL A 154 -0.79 -12.01 20.57
CA VAL A 154 -1.49 -13.25 20.14
C VAL A 154 -3.00 -13.05 20.16
N LEU A 155 -3.55 -12.48 21.24
CA LEU A 155 -5.00 -12.20 21.36
C LEU A 155 -5.45 -11.20 20.29
N GLU A 156 -4.69 -10.14 20.08
CA GLU A 156 -4.94 -9.15 19.04
C GLU A 156 -4.96 -9.80 17.66
N LEU A 157 -3.96 -10.62 17.34
CA LEU A 157 -3.92 -11.33 16.06
C LEU A 157 -5.18 -12.17 15.85
N ILE A 158 -5.65 -12.90 16.87
CA ILE A 158 -6.83 -13.75 16.76
C ILE A 158 -8.10 -12.90 16.66
N LEU A 159 -8.30 -11.96 17.58
CA LEU A 159 -9.55 -11.19 17.68
C LEU A 159 -9.72 -10.23 16.49
N MET A 160 -8.64 -9.55 16.07
CA MET A 160 -8.66 -8.66 14.90
C MET A 160 -8.91 -9.44 13.61
N ASN A 161 -8.31 -10.63 13.44
CA ASN A 161 -8.60 -11.46 12.27
C ASN A 161 -10.05 -11.92 12.27
N ALA A 162 -10.61 -12.37 13.40
CA ALA A 162 -12.00 -12.78 13.48
C ALA A 162 -12.97 -11.61 13.15
N TRP A 163 -12.70 -10.43 13.69
CA TRP A 163 -13.46 -9.20 13.42
C TRP A 163 -13.39 -8.79 11.96
N GLN A 164 -12.18 -8.68 11.41
CA GLN A 164 -11.97 -8.27 10.02
C GLN A 164 -12.50 -9.31 9.03
N TYR A 165 -12.40 -10.60 9.35
CA TYR A 165 -12.99 -11.66 8.54
C TYR A 165 -14.51 -11.58 8.50
N GLY A 166 -15.15 -11.40 9.67
CA GLY A 166 -16.59 -11.24 9.75
C GLY A 166 -17.09 -10.05 8.93
N TRP A 167 -16.37 -8.91 9.05
CA TRP A 167 -16.70 -7.72 8.30
C TRP A 167 -16.46 -7.86 6.80
N TRP A 168 -15.33 -8.43 6.40
CA TRP A 168 -15.01 -8.74 4.99
C TRP A 168 -16.05 -9.67 4.35
N ARG A 169 -16.52 -10.67 5.11
CA ARG A 169 -17.56 -11.59 4.65
C ARG A 169 -18.89 -10.87 4.47
N LEU A 170 -19.26 -10.02 5.43
CA LEU A 170 -20.47 -9.21 5.39
C LEU A 170 -20.45 -8.24 4.20
N GLU A 171 -19.34 -7.53 3.98
CA GLU A 171 -19.21 -6.64 2.84
C GLU A 171 -19.39 -7.35 1.51
N ARG A 172 -18.78 -8.51 1.34
CA ARG A 172 -18.93 -9.31 0.12
C ARG A 172 -20.35 -9.82 -0.09
N TYR A 173 -21.05 -10.11 0.99
CA TYR A 173 -22.46 -10.54 0.91
C TYR A 173 -23.38 -9.38 0.50
N LEU A 174 -23.04 -8.17 0.91
CA LEU A 174 -23.82 -6.95 0.64
C LEU A 174 -23.40 -6.23 -0.65
N ASP A 175 -22.22 -6.53 -1.21
CA ASP A 175 -21.71 -5.87 -2.42
C ASP A 175 -22.32 -6.53 -3.66
N GLU A 176 -23.33 -5.88 -4.22
CA GLU A 176 -23.95 -6.29 -5.47
C GLU A 176 -23.03 -6.03 -6.67
N PRO A 177 -23.05 -6.90 -7.69
CA PRO A 177 -22.28 -6.67 -8.91
C PRO A 177 -22.74 -5.40 -9.62
N LYS A 178 -21.79 -4.48 -9.84
CA LYS A 178 -22.05 -3.19 -10.51
C LYS A 178 -21.90 -3.34 -12.01
N ASN A 179 -22.97 -3.03 -12.72
CA ASN A 179 -22.94 -3.02 -14.18
C ASN A 179 -22.11 -1.83 -14.68
N ALA A 180 -21.08 -2.11 -15.45
CA ALA A 180 -20.17 -1.09 -15.96
C ALA A 180 -20.30 -0.94 -17.49
N LEU A 181 -20.23 0.32 -17.95
CA LEU A 181 -20.00 0.67 -19.33
C LEU A 181 -18.54 1.07 -19.48
N LEU A 182 -17.85 0.49 -20.47
CA LEU A 182 -16.46 0.80 -20.78
C LEU A 182 -16.38 1.59 -22.07
N LEU A 183 -15.74 2.75 -22.03
CA LEU A 183 -15.58 3.66 -23.15
C LEU A 183 -14.11 3.88 -23.47
N GLY A 184 -13.71 3.64 -24.72
CA GLY A 184 -12.34 3.79 -25.21
C GLY A 184 -12.09 3.12 -26.53
N SER A 185 -10.83 3.11 -27.02
CA SER A 185 -10.45 2.28 -28.15
C SER A 185 -10.56 0.79 -27.78
N ASP A 186 -10.67 -0.06 -28.78
CA ASP A 186 -10.80 -1.51 -28.57
C ASP A 186 -9.60 -2.08 -27.81
N GLU A 187 -8.39 -1.60 -28.11
CA GLU A 187 -7.16 -2.04 -27.44
C GLU A 187 -7.15 -1.68 -25.96
N GLU A 188 -7.45 -0.42 -25.61
CA GLU A 188 -7.51 0.04 -24.21
C GLU A 188 -8.65 -0.62 -23.45
N CYS A 189 -9.81 -0.79 -24.08
CA CYS A 189 -10.94 -1.48 -23.47
C CYS A 189 -10.60 -2.95 -23.15
N GLN A 190 -9.95 -3.67 -24.06
CA GLN A 190 -9.50 -5.05 -23.80
C GLN A 190 -8.47 -5.10 -22.67
N ARG A 191 -7.53 -4.13 -22.64
CA ARG A 191 -6.54 -4.03 -21.58
C ARG A 191 -7.19 -3.80 -20.20
N VAL A 192 -8.16 -2.90 -20.11
CA VAL A 192 -8.90 -2.62 -18.86
C VAL A 192 -9.76 -3.82 -18.48
N LEU A 193 -10.43 -4.45 -19.43
CA LEU A 193 -11.26 -5.65 -19.21
C LEU A 193 -10.43 -6.81 -18.64
N ALA A 194 -9.28 -7.11 -19.23
CA ALA A 194 -8.37 -8.14 -18.73
C ALA A 194 -7.94 -7.89 -17.28
N ARG A 195 -7.71 -6.62 -16.91
CA ARG A 195 -7.37 -6.25 -15.53
C ARG A 195 -8.55 -6.39 -14.56
N LEU A 196 -9.75 -6.02 -14.98
CA LEU A 196 -10.95 -6.20 -14.17
C LEU A 196 -11.23 -7.69 -13.92
N GLN A 197 -11.05 -8.53 -14.93
CA GLN A 197 -11.18 -10.00 -14.80
C GLN A 197 -10.11 -10.61 -13.89
N ALA A 198 -8.89 -10.07 -13.87
CA ALA A 198 -7.82 -10.51 -12.98
C ALA A 198 -8.07 -10.15 -11.50
N VAL A 199 -9.03 -9.28 -11.22
CA VAL A 199 -9.39 -8.83 -9.86
C VAL A 199 -10.90 -8.98 -9.63
N PRO A 200 -11.42 -10.23 -9.53
CA PRO A 200 -12.87 -10.47 -9.36
C PRO A 200 -13.48 -9.79 -8.13
N GLN A 201 -12.61 -9.42 -7.16
CA GLN A 201 -13.05 -8.74 -5.93
C GLN A 201 -13.61 -7.33 -6.17
N MET A 202 -13.37 -6.73 -7.34
CA MET A 202 -13.97 -5.43 -7.68
C MET A 202 -15.45 -5.51 -8.01
N ASN A 203 -15.97 -6.72 -8.26
CA ASN A 203 -17.37 -7.01 -8.50
C ASN A 203 -17.99 -6.13 -9.62
N TYR A 204 -17.22 -5.87 -10.70
CA TYR A 204 -17.69 -5.13 -11.85
C TYR A 204 -18.09 -6.08 -12.97
N ASN A 205 -19.31 -5.93 -13.45
CA ASN A 205 -19.84 -6.64 -14.61
C ASN A 205 -19.86 -5.71 -15.80
N VAL A 206 -18.88 -5.84 -16.71
CA VAL A 206 -18.85 -5.03 -17.93
C VAL A 206 -19.93 -5.50 -18.88
N ARG A 207 -21.03 -4.74 -18.96
CA ARG A 207 -22.18 -5.05 -19.81
C ARG A 207 -21.99 -4.65 -21.25
N LYS A 208 -21.32 -3.52 -21.47
CA LYS A 208 -21.15 -2.94 -22.80
C LYS A 208 -19.79 -2.29 -22.94
N ILE A 209 -19.17 -2.48 -24.08
CA ILE A 209 -17.93 -1.82 -24.50
C ILE A 209 -18.33 -0.95 -25.71
N MET A 210 -17.89 0.29 -25.70
CA MET A 210 -18.15 1.23 -26.77
C MET A 210 -16.89 1.93 -27.22
N SER A 211 -16.74 2.06 -28.53
CA SER A 211 -15.62 2.78 -29.13
C SER A 211 -15.69 4.29 -28.82
N GLN A 212 -14.52 4.93 -28.87
CA GLN A 212 -14.41 6.38 -28.71
C GLN A 212 -15.20 7.21 -29.74
N ASP A 213 -15.54 6.61 -30.88
CA ASP A 213 -16.23 7.28 -32.00
C ASP A 213 -17.75 7.14 -31.98
N VAL A 214 -18.28 6.45 -30.97
CA VAL A 214 -19.72 6.25 -30.80
C VAL A 214 -20.45 7.59 -30.65
N GLU A 215 -21.56 7.72 -31.37
CA GLU A 215 -22.42 8.91 -31.30
C GLU A 215 -22.99 9.15 -29.90
N LYS A 216 -23.16 10.42 -29.56
CA LYS A 216 -23.65 10.83 -28.24
C LYS A 216 -24.96 10.13 -27.85
N GLN A 217 -25.86 9.87 -28.80
CA GLN A 217 -27.16 9.27 -28.55
C GLN A 217 -27.03 7.80 -28.10
N GLU A 218 -26.09 7.04 -28.65
CA GLU A 218 -25.99 5.60 -28.41
C GLU A 218 -25.47 5.26 -26.99
N TRP A 219 -24.46 5.97 -26.51
CA TRP A 219 -23.98 5.73 -25.14
C TRP A 219 -24.93 6.30 -24.08
N LEU A 220 -25.66 7.41 -24.38
CA LEU A 220 -26.70 7.95 -23.51
C LEU A 220 -27.84 6.95 -23.27
N GLN A 221 -28.27 6.21 -24.30
CA GLN A 221 -29.29 5.17 -24.18
C GLN A 221 -28.85 4.01 -23.27
N SER A 222 -27.54 3.80 -23.13
CA SER A 222 -26.99 2.72 -22.29
C SER A 222 -26.82 3.13 -20.83
N LEU A 223 -26.83 4.43 -20.49
CA LEU A 223 -26.62 4.94 -19.13
C LEU A 223 -27.65 4.44 -18.10
N PRO A 224 -28.96 4.32 -18.41
CA PRO A 224 -29.93 3.82 -17.45
C PRO A 224 -29.66 2.37 -16.99
N GLN A 225 -29.00 1.58 -17.84
CA GLN A 225 -28.75 0.16 -17.60
C GLN A 225 -27.45 -0.14 -16.84
N VAL A 226 -26.67 0.88 -16.53
CA VAL A 226 -25.35 0.76 -15.89
C VAL A 226 -25.27 1.60 -14.63
N ASP A 227 -24.46 1.17 -13.67
CA ASP A 227 -24.22 1.82 -12.39
C ASP A 227 -22.95 2.68 -12.43
N LEU A 228 -22.03 2.32 -13.35
CA LEU A 228 -20.70 2.88 -13.45
C LEU A 228 -20.27 3.03 -14.90
N VAL A 229 -19.60 4.14 -15.21
CA VAL A 229 -18.93 4.36 -16.49
C VAL A 229 -17.42 4.42 -16.28
N ILE A 230 -16.68 3.58 -16.98
CA ILE A 230 -15.22 3.56 -16.98
C ILE A 230 -14.74 4.21 -18.26
N ILE A 231 -13.99 5.31 -18.16
CA ILE A 231 -13.49 6.06 -19.30
C ILE A 231 -11.99 5.79 -19.44
N CYS A 232 -11.57 5.25 -20.57
CA CYS A 232 -10.18 4.98 -20.87
C CYS A 232 -9.37 6.26 -21.12
N GLN A 233 -8.04 6.13 -21.11
CA GLN A 233 -7.12 7.26 -21.21
C GLN A 233 -7.13 7.93 -22.59
N ASP A 234 -7.42 7.22 -23.63
CA ASP A 234 -7.36 7.61 -25.03
C ASP A 234 -8.52 8.53 -25.49
N ILE A 235 -9.56 8.68 -24.66
CA ILE A 235 -10.68 9.60 -24.96
C ILE A 235 -10.23 11.07 -24.78
N SER A 236 -10.57 11.92 -25.76
CA SER A 236 -10.23 13.35 -25.72
C SER A 236 -10.86 14.06 -24.53
N LEU A 237 -10.16 15.05 -23.97
CA LEU A 237 -10.61 15.83 -22.79
C LEU A 237 -12.02 16.42 -22.98
N LYS A 238 -12.34 16.90 -24.18
CA LYS A 238 -13.66 17.46 -24.48
C LYS A 238 -14.76 16.42 -24.38
N LYS A 239 -14.51 15.20 -24.90
CA LYS A 239 -15.46 14.08 -24.79
C LYS A 239 -15.56 13.59 -23.35
N LYS A 240 -14.41 13.43 -22.62
CA LYS A 240 -14.40 13.07 -21.18
C LYS A 240 -15.27 14.02 -20.37
N ALA A 241 -15.09 15.34 -20.53
CA ALA A 241 -15.89 16.33 -19.84
C ALA A 241 -17.39 16.19 -20.10
N ALA A 242 -17.79 16.00 -21.37
CA ALA A 242 -19.19 15.81 -21.74
C ALA A 242 -19.78 14.53 -21.13
N ILE A 243 -19.04 13.42 -21.11
CA ILE A 243 -19.46 12.16 -20.50
C ILE A 243 -19.64 12.33 -18.99
N VAL A 244 -18.65 12.91 -18.31
CA VAL A 244 -18.70 13.14 -16.86
C VAL A 244 -19.91 14.01 -16.49
N MET A 245 -20.19 15.10 -17.23
CA MET A 245 -21.34 15.96 -16.98
C MET A 245 -22.68 15.20 -17.11
N GLN A 246 -22.82 14.38 -18.14
CA GLN A 246 -24.04 13.59 -18.34
C GLN A 246 -24.21 12.51 -17.26
N CYS A 247 -23.11 11.83 -16.88
CA CYS A 247 -23.15 10.87 -15.80
C CYS A 247 -23.55 11.50 -14.46
N GLN A 248 -23.05 12.71 -14.16
CA GLN A 248 -23.44 13.44 -12.96
C GLN A 248 -24.93 13.84 -12.98
N GLN A 249 -25.46 14.27 -14.14
CA GLN A 249 -26.90 14.59 -14.27
C GLN A 249 -27.79 13.37 -14.00
N MET A 250 -27.30 12.16 -14.30
CA MET A 250 -28.03 10.91 -14.10
C MET A 250 -27.63 10.16 -12.84
N ASP A 251 -26.87 10.78 -11.93
CA ASP A 251 -26.33 10.18 -10.68
C ASP A 251 -25.55 8.87 -10.91
N LYS A 252 -24.81 8.79 -12.03
CA LYS A 252 -23.98 7.64 -12.36
C LYS A 252 -22.53 7.85 -11.92
N LYS A 253 -21.92 6.80 -11.37
CA LYS A 253 -20.49 6.85 -10.96
C LYS A 253 -19.61 6.85 -12.20
N VAL A 254 -18.51 7.61 -12.13
CA VAL A 254 -17.51 7.65 -13.20
C VAL A 254 -16.15 7.27 -12.60
N VAL A 255 -15.42 6.40 -13.31
CA VAL A 255 -14.02 6.08 -13.05
C VAL A 255 -13.21 6.43 -14.28
N LEU A 256 -12.15 7.20 -14.09
CA LEU A 256 -11.23 7.60 -15.14
C LEU A 256 -9.96 6.74 -15.05
N VAL A 257 -9.53 6.18 -16.17
CA VAL A 257 -8.16 5.65 -16.31
C VAL A 257 -7.28 6.89 -16.61
N PRO A 258 -6.38 7.28 -15.66
CA PRO A 258 -5.73 8.57 -15.77
C PRO A 258 -4.68 8.58 -16.90
N SER A 259 -4.69 9.66 -17.69
CA SER A 259 -3.56 10.05 -18.52
C SER A 259 -2.52 10.84 -17.72
N VAL A 260 -1.29 10.94 -18.23
CA VAL A 260 -0.23 11.74 -17.57
C VAL A 260 -0.64 13.20 -17.45
N TYR A 261 -1.37 13.75 -18.41
CA TYR A 261 -1.90 15.12 -18.33
C TYR A 261 -2.85 15.31 -17.14
N GLU A 262 -3.74 14.36 -16.90
CA GLU A 262 -4.68 14.41 -15.77
C GLU A 262 -3.96 14.31 -14.42
N LEU A 263 -2.83 13.60 -14.37
CA LEU A 263 -1.98 13.61 -13.19
C LEU A 263 -1.40 14.99 -12.91
N PHE A 264 -0.90 15.69 -13.92
CA PHE A 264 -0.41 17.07 -13.73
C PHE A 264 -1.50 18.02 -13.23
N CYS A 265 -2.75 17.77 -13.62
CA CYS A 265 -3.89 18.53 -13.16
C CYS A 265 -4.46 18.08 -11.81
N SER A 266 -4.10 16.93 -11.28
CA SER A 266 -4.71 16.38 -10.05
C SER A 266 -4.34 17.13 -8.76
N GLY A 267 -3.27 17.91 -8.76
CA GLY A 267 -2.78 18.69 -7.61
C GLY A 267 -2.77 20.19 -7.86
N LEU A 268 -3.78 20.72 -8.56
CA LEU A 268 -3.85 22.14 -8.89
C LEU A 268 -3.97 23.01 -7.64
N GLU A 269 -3.08 23.98 -7.49
CA GLU A 269 -3.23 25.06 -6.52
C GLU A 269 -4.15 26.11 -7.07
N ILE A 270 -5.22 26.41 -6.31
CA ILE A 270 -6.15 27.47 -6.68
C ILE A 270 -5.57 28.81 -6.24
N ASN A 271 -5.31 29.67 -7.17
CA ASN A 271 -4.86 31.04 -6.95
C ASN A 271 -5.85 32.00 -7.61
N LYS A 272 -5.73 33.28 -7.32
CA LYS A 272 -6.54 34.34 -7.96
C LYS A 272 -5.66 35.50 -8.42
N ILE A 273 -6.01 36.05 -9.57
CA ILE A 273 -5.52 37.33 -10.05
C ILE A 273 -6.73 38.25 -10.04
N ASP A 274 -6.75 39.17 -9.09
CA ASP A 274 -7.91 40.02 -8.79
C ASP A 274 -9.14 39.14 -8.45
N ASP A 275 -10.16 39.08 -9.28
CA ASP A 275 -11.37 38.25 -9.14
C ASP A 275 -11.35 36.99 -10.01
N MET A 276 -10.35 36.83 -10.89
CA MET A 276 -10.24 35.70 -11.79
C MET A 276 -9.51 34.53 -11.12
N PRO A 277 -10.16 33.37 -10.94
CA PRO A 277 -9.48 32.16 -10.45
C PRO A 277 -8.58 31.58 -11.54
N PHE A 278 -7.37 31.16 -11.15
CA PHE A 278 -6.49 30.39 -12.02
C PHE A 278 -5.88 29.19 -11.29
N PHE A 279 -5.52 28.19 -12.08
CA PHE A 279 -4.94 26.97 -11.58
C PHE A 279 -3.45 26.91 -11.91
N ARG A 280 -2.65 26.62 -10.90
CA ARG A 280 -1.22 26.36 -11.07
C ARG A 280 -0.98 24.85 -10.93
N PRO A 281 -0.52 24.17 -11.98
CA PRO A 281 -0.07 22.78 -11.85
C PRO A 281 1.06 22.68 -10.84
N GLN A 282 1.06 21.61 -10.05
CA GLN A 282 2.18 21.35 -9.15
C GLN A 282 3.46 21.11 -9.93
N TYR A 283 4.54 21.72 -9.47
CA TYR A 283 5.86 21.46 -10.04
C TYR A 283 6.29 20.01 -9.69
N LEU A 284 6.76 19.29 -10.71
CA LEU A 284 7.35 17.94 -10.51
C LEU A 284 8.77 18.01 -9.91
N ASN A 285 9.09 19.06 -9.22
CA ASN A 285 10.36 19.23 -8.53
C ASN A 285 10.07 19.53 -7.06
N PRO A 286 10.41 18.63 -6.13
CA PRO A 286 10.27 18.89 -4.71
C PRO A 286 11.04 20.15 -4.27
N SER A 287 10.49 20.92 -3.33
CA SER A 287 11.16 22.09 -2.76
C SER A 287 12.50 21.72 -2.12
N LEU A 288 13.38 22.70 -1.96
CA LEU A 288 14.70 22.49 -1.32
C LEU A 288 14.54 21.92 0.10
N GLU A 289 13.56 22.40 0.86
CA GLU A 289 13.26 21.93 2.22
C GLU A 289 12.91 20.44 2.22
N ARG A 290 11.97 20.02 1.38
CA ARG A 290 11.57 18.60 1.23
C ARG A 290 12.77 17.73 0.84
N ARG A 291 13.63 18.22 -0.10
CA ARG A 291 14.83 17.50 -0.53
C ARG A 291 15.86 17.35 0.60
N SER A 292 16.04 18.39 1.41
CA SER A 292 16.98 18.38 2.52
C SER A 292 16.52 17.46 3.63
N LEU A 293 15.25 17.54 4.03
CA LEU A 293 14.67 16.66 5.04
C LEU A 293 14.73 15.18 4.59
N LYS A 294 14.36 14.93 3.33
CA LYS A 294 14.47 13.60 2.74
C LYS A 294 15.90 13.10 2.73
N ARG A 295 16.87 13.95 2.36
CA ARG A 295 18.29 13.55 2.35
C ARG A 295 18.80 13.19 3.74
N LEU A 296 18.41 13.94 4.75
CA LEU A 296 18.74 13.65 6.14
C LEU A 296 18.19 12.28 6.55
N PHE A 297 16.91 12.04 6.28
CA PHE A 297 16.27 10.75 6.51
C PHE A 297 16.98 9.60 5.78
N ASP A 298 17.28 9.76 4.49
CA ASP A 298 17.99 8.77 3.67
C ASP A 298 19.34 8.37 4.30
N ILE A 299 20.11 9.36 4.79
CA ILE A 299 21.41 9.12 5.43
C ILE A 299 21.25 8.34 6.73
N PHE A 300 20.38 8.80 7.65
CA PHE A 300 20.17 8.13 8.92
C PHE A 300 19.64 6.70 8.75
N PHE A 301 18.64 6.53 7.90
CA PHE A 301 18.06 5.21 7.65
C PHE A 301 19.09 4.25 7.03
N SER A 302 19.87 4.71 6.04
CA SER A 302 20.88 3.88 5.39
C SER A 302 22.03 3.51 6.33
N LEU A 303 22.47 4.43 7.19
CA LEU A 303 23.48 4.15 8.19
C LEU A 303 22.99 3.11 9.20
N PHE A 304 21.77 3.28 9.69
CA PHE A 304 21.10 2.31 10.57
C PHE A 304 20.96 0.94 9.91
N ALA A 305 20.46 0.90 8.67
CA ALA A 305 20.28 -0.34 7.93
C ALA A 305 21.61 -1.06 7.67
N LEU A 306 22.66 -0.34 7.28
CA LEU A 306 23.99 -0.92 7.07
C LEU A 306 24.60 -1.45 8.37
N THR A 307 24.43 -0.74 9.47
CA THR A 307 24.90 -1.21 10.79
C THR A 307 24.19 -2.50 11.20
N LEU A 308 22.86 -2.55 11.03
CA LEU A 308 22.06 -3.74 11.36
C LEU A 308 22.38 -4.93 10.45
N THR A 309 22.59 -4.67 9.15
CA THR A 309 22.82 -5.72 8.16
C THR A 309 24.29 -6.05 7.93
N PHE A 310 25.22 -5.42 8.64
CA PHE A 310 26.66 -5.61 8.45
C PHE A 310 27.07 -7.10 8.58
N VAL A 311 26.67 -7.77 9.66
CA VAL A 311 26.98 -9.18 9.88
C VAL A 311 26.32 -10.09 8.83
N PRO A 312 25.02 -9.98 8.53
CA PRO A 312 24.41 -10.70 7.40
C PRO A 312 25.13 -10.45 6.07
N MET A 313 25.49 -9.21 5.76
CA MET A 313 26.19 -8.88 4.52
C MET A 313 27.57 -9.52 4.44
N ALA A 314 28.31 -9.59 5.54
CA ALA A 314 29.59 -10.27 5.60
C ALA A 314 29.45 -11.79 5.37
N LEU A 315 28.43 -12.42 5.97
CA LEU A 315 28.10 -13.83 5.72
C LEU A 315 27.74 -14.09 4.27
N ILE A 316 26.87 -13.26 3.68
CA ILE A 316 26.49 -13.34 2.26
C ILE A 316 27.74 -13.23 1.37
N ALA A 317 28.65 -12.31 1.67
CA ALA A 317 29.88 -12.14 0.92
C ALA A 317 30.75 -13.42 0.90
N VAL A 318 30.87 -14.10 2.03
CA VAL A 318 31.56 -15.40 2.15
C VAL A 318 30.83 -16.49 1.33
N LEU A 319 29.50 -16.59 1.47
CA LEU A 319 28.71 -17.58 0.73
C LEU A 319 28.82 -17.43 -0.78
N ILE A 320 28.81 -16.17 -1.30
CA ILE A 320 28.99 -15.87 -2.72
C ILE A 320 30.36 -16.33 -3.21
N LYS A 321 31.40 -16.13 -2.39
CA LYS A 321 32.78 -16.56 -2.73
C LYS A 321 32.94 -18.08 -2.77
N LEU A 322 32.19 -18.79 -1.89
CA LEU A 322 32.19 -20.26 -1.85
C LEU A 322 31.38 -20.87 -3.01
N ASP A 323 30.28 -20.20 -3.43
CA ASP A 323 29.36 -20.70 -4.47
C ASP A 323 29.94 -20.54 -5.88
N SER A 324 30.69 -19.46 -6.15
CA SER A 324 31.20 -19.18 -7.50
C SER A 324 32.44 -18.28 -7.52
N LYS A 325 33.34 -18.49 -8.50
CA LYS A 325 34.53 -17.66 -8.71
C LYS A 325 34.16 -16.25 -9.17
N GLY A 326 34.88 -15.23 -8.67
CA GLY A 326 34.69 -13.83 -9.09
C GLY A 326 34.45 -12.84 -7.93
N PRO A 327 34.12 -11.55 -8.22
CA PRO A 327 33.88 -10.53 -7.19
C PRO A 327 32.59 -10.77 -6.43
N VAL A 328 32.52 -10.30 -5.17
CA VAL A 328 31.32 -10.36 -4.33
C VAL A 328 30.24 -9.40 -4.82
N PHE A 329 30.66 -8.20 -5.22
CA PHE A 329 29.77 -7.15 -5.68
C PHE A 329 29.70 -7.13 -7.20
N TYR A 330 28.51 -6.91 -7.70
CA TYR A 330 28.20 -6.62 -9.09
C TYR A 330 27.85 -5.13 -9.23
N ARG A 331 28.34 -4.50 -10.28
CA ARG A 331 28.05 -3.10 -10.60
C ARG A 331 27.33 -3.04 -11.93
N GLN A 332 26.23 -2.28 -11.98
CA GLN A 332 25.44 -2.09 -13.19
C GLN A 332 25.13 -0.61 -13.38
N ILE A 333 25.40 -0.10 -14.56
CA ILE A 333 25.06 1.28 -14.91
C ILE A 333 23.55 1.43 -15.02
N ARG A 334 23.02 2.44 -14.37
CA ARG A 334 21.59 2.81 -14.32
C ARG A 334 21.45 4.32 -14.48
N THR A 335 20.25 4.73 -14.96
CA THR A 335 19.91 6.15 -15.07
C THR A 335 19.39 6.66 -13.73
N GLY A 336 20.01 7.73 -13.25
CA GLY A 336 19.73 8.40 -11.99
C GLY A 336 18.93 9.70 -12.18
N ARG A 337 19.12 10.62 -11.23
CA ARG A 337 18.46 11.91 -11.22
C ARG A 337 18.94 12.76 -12.40
N TYR A 338 18.01 13.46 -13.04
CA TYR A 338 18.24 14.31 -14.23
C TYR A 338 18.82 13.57 -15.44
N GLY A 339 18.74 12.22 -15.45
CA GLY A 339 19.29 11.42 -16.53
C GLY A 339 20.77 11.07 -16.38
N GLU A 340 21.42 11.47 -15.29
CA GLU A 340 22.81 11.13 -15.02
C GLU A 340 22.99 9.63 -14.79
N GLU A 341 24.03 9.05 -15.34
CA GLU A 341 24.35 7.64 -15.17
C GLU A 341 25.13 7.41 -13.88
N PHE A 342 24.80 6.33 -13.17
CA PHE A 342 25.54 5.90 -11.98
C PHE A 342 25.61 4.39 -11.89
N ALA A 343 26.56 3.87 -11.09
CA ALA A 343 26.73 2.44 -10.87
C ALA A 343 25.95 1.98 -9.64
N VAL A 344 24.91 1.17 -9.82
CA VAL A 344 24.20 0.48 -8.74
C VAL A 344 25.03 -0.67 -8.21
N PHE A 345 25.21 -0.77 -6.90
CA PHE A 345 25.87 -1.89 -6.23
C PHE A 345 24.85 -2.98 -5.85
N LYS A 346 25.17 -4.21 -6.20
CA LYS A 346 24.41 -5.40 -5.79
C LYS A 346 25.37 -6.51 -5.36
N PHE A 347 24.87 -7.46 -4.59
CA PHE A 347 25.56 -8.73 -4.47
C PHE A 347 25.45 -9.50 -5.79
N ARG A 348 26.52 -10.20 -6.15
CA ARG A 348 26.50 -11.06 -7.33
C ARG A 348 25.57 -12.24 -7.09
N SER A 349 24.52 -12.33 -7.90
CA SER A 349 23.54 -13.42 -7.91
C SER A 349 23.58 -14.26 -9.18
N MET A 350 24.41 -13.87 -10.17
CA MET A 350 24.60 -14.56 -11.44
C MET A 350 26.07 -14.88 -11.68
N ARG A 351 26.35 -15.80 -12.63
CA ARG A 351 27.71 -16.09 -13.09
C ARG A 351 28.35 -14.86 -13.71
N GLN A 352 29.69 -14.79 -13.70
CA GLN A 352 30.42 -13.58 -14.11
C GLN A 352 30.20 -13.22 -15.59
N ASP A 353 29.99 -14.22 -16.43
CA ASP A 353 29.81 -14.12 -17.90
C ASP A 353 28.34 -14.16 -18.34
N ALA A 354 27.40 -13.95 -17.40
CA ALA A 354 25.97 -14.12 -17.63
C ALA A 354 25.37 -13.27 -18.79
N GLU A 355 25.95 -12.11 -19.10
CA GLU A 355 25.50 -11.21 -20.17
C GLU A 355 26.38 -11.26 -21.43
N ALA A 356 27.47 -12.04 -21.43
CA ALA A 356 28.44 -12.06 -22.53
C ALA A 356 27.84 -12.56 -23.87
N SER A 357 26.86 -13.48 -23.81
CA SER A 357 26.25 -14.06 -25.00
C SER A 357 24.86 -13.50 -25.32
N SER A 358 24.13 -12.97 -24.35
CA SER A 358 22.73 -12.57 -24.53
C SER A 358 22.49 -11.06 -24.56
N GLY A 359 23.51 -10.26 -24.22
CA GLY A 359 23.33 -8.81 -24.05
C GLY A 359 22.40 -8.45 -22.89
N PRO A 360 21.84 -7.23 -22.85
CA PRO A 360 20.96 -6.75 -21.79
C PRO A 360 19.55 -7.35 -21.89
N VAL A 361 19.36 -8.55 -21.35
CA VAL A 361 18.07 -9.25 -21.29
C VAL A 361 17.55 -9.22 -19.84
N MET A 362 16.22 -9.08 -19.68
CA MET A 362 15.57 -9.23 -18.36
C MET A 362 15.64 -10.71 -17.93
N ALA A 363 16.05 -10.96 -16.70
CA ALA A 363 16.15 -12.32 -16.16
C ALA A 363 14.76 -12.87 -15.81
N GLY A 364 14.45 -14.10 -16.25
CA GLY A 364 13.28 -14.87 -15.83
C GLY A 364 13.48 -15.55 -14.46
N GLU A 365 12.45 -16.23 -13.95
CA GLU A 365 12.51 -16.95 -12.66
C GLU A 365 13.49 -18.11 -12.67
N ASP A 366 13.49 -18.94 -13.73
CA ASP A 366 14.36 -20.11 -13.91
C ASP A 366 15.55 -19.84 -14.82
N ASP A 367 16.15 -18.63 -14.71
CA ASP A 367 17.27 -18.25 -15.55
C ASP A 367 18.53 -19.07 -15.16
N PRO A 368 19.09 -19.89 -16.08
CA PRO A 368 20.23 -20.77 -15.80
C PRO A 368 21.52 -20.03 -15.45
N ARG A 369 21.55 -18.70 -15.64
CA ARG A 369 22.68 -17.85 -15.29
C ARG A 369 22.74 -17.54 -13.81
N ILE A 370 21.64 -17.78 -13.05
CA ILE A 370 21.56 -17.53 -11.60
C ILE A 370 22.31 -18.61 -10.84
N THR A 371 23.13 -18.25 -9.85
CA THR A 371 23.85 -19.21 -9.00
C THR A 371 22.92 -19.77 -7.92
N LYS A 372 23.30 -20.88 -7.26
CA LYS A 372 22.48 -21.51 -6.20
C LYS A 372 22.17 -20.53 -5.07
N ILE A 373 23.19 -19.84 -4.57
CA ILE A 373 23.04 -18.78 -3.56
C ILE A 373 22.28 -17.60 -4.16
N GLY A 374 22.49 -17.28 -5.43
CA GLY A 374 21.80 -16.21 -6.16
C GLY A 374 20.28 -16.35 -6.14
N HIS A 375 19.74 -17.56 -6.28
CA HIS A 375 18.29 -17.81 -6.18
C HIS A 375 17.74 -17.39 -4.82
N ILE A 376 18.42 -17.75 -3.72
CA ILE A 376 18.02 -17.37 -2.36
C ILE A 376 18.09 -15.86 -2.17
N LEU A 377 19.20 -15.25 -2.58
CA LEU A 377 19.41 -13.80 -2.45
C LEU A 377 18.34 -13.00 -3.19
N ARG A 378 17.98 -13.41 -4.41
CA ARG A 378 16.96 -12.74 -5.23
C ARG A 378 15.56 -12.94 -4.68
N ALA A 379 15.23 -14.18 -4.24
CA ALA A 379 13.93 -14.48 -3.63
C ALA A 379 13.67 -13.63 -2.37
N MET A 380 14.72 -13.38 -1.58
CA MET A 380 14.65 -12.57 -0.36
C MET A 380 15.04 -11.09 -0.59
N ARG A 381 15.37 -10.70 -1.83
CA ARG A 381 15.90 -9.36 -2.21
C ARG A 381 17.14 -8.92 -1.41
N LEU A 382 17.89 -9.85 -0.87
CA LEU A 382 19.12 -9.59 -0.13
C LEU A 382 20.27 -9.14 -1.05
N ASP A 383 20.17 -9.46 -2.34
CA ASP A 383 21.12 -8.99 -3.37
C ASP A 383 21.12 -7.47 -3.52
N GLU A 384 20.07 -6.78 -3.09
CA GLU A 384 19.92 -5.33 -3.19
C GLU A 384 20.46 -4.56 -1.96
N LEU A 385 20.85 -5.25 -0.85
CA LEU A 385 21.36 -4.60 0.36
C LEU A 385 22.55 -3.64 0.12
N PRO A 386 23.52 -3.92 -0.79
CA PRO A 386 24.61 -2.98 -1.06
C PRO A 386 24.16 -1.62 -1.62
N GLN A 387 22.91 -1.47 -2.10
CA GLN A 387 22.40 -0.20 -2.60
C GLN A 387 22.28 0.88 -1.50
N PHE A 388 22.24 0.51 -0.22
CA PHE A 388 22.34 1.48 0.87
C PHE A 388 23.64 2.30 0.79
N ILE A 389 24.72 1.76 0.20
CA ILE A 389 25.95 2.49 -0.07
C ILE A 389 25.71 3.56 -1.16
N ASN A 390 24.93 3.26 -2.21
CA ASN A 390 24.54 4.24 -3.21
C ASN A 390 23.69 5.37 -2.59
N VAL A 391 22.83 5.03 -1.63
CA VAL A 391 22.06 6.05 -0.91
C VAL A 391 22.97 6.95 -0.12
N LEU A 392 23.94 6.43 0.63
CA LEU A 392 24.92 7.26 1.37
C LEU A 392 25.76 8.14 0.46
N ARG A 393 26.14 7.65 -0.72
CA ARG A 393 26.87 8.43 -1.75
C ARG A 393 26.03 9.57 -2.32
N GLY A 394 24.70 9.42 -2.33
CA GLY A 394 23.78 10.40 -2.88
C GLY A 394 23.31 10.10 -4.30
N ASP A 395 23.72 8.97 -4.87
CA ASP A 395 23.26 8.49 -6.19
C ASP A 395 21.79 8.06 -6.12
N MET A 396 21.38 7.49 -4.98
CA MET A 396 20.05 6.96 -4.74
C MET A 396 19.41 7.56 -3.48
N SER A 397 18.15 7.24 -3.28
CA SER A 397 17.32 7.45 -2.09
C SER A 397 16.77 6.11 -1.61
N ILE A 398 16.26 6.04 -0.37
CA ILE A 398 15.51 4.86 0.10
C ILE A 398 14.27 4.68 -0.76
N VAL A 399 13.49 5.76 -0.94
CA VAL A 399 12.24 5.74 -1.69
C VAL A 399 12.36 6.63 -2.93
N GLY A 400 11.97 6.09 -4.08
CA GLY A 400 11.99 6.79 -5.37
C GLY A 400 11.64 5.85 -6.52
N PRO A 401 11.54 6.36 -7.75
CA PRO A 401 11.40 5.54 -8.94
C PRO A 401 12.54 4.52 -9.07
N ARG A 402 12.21 3.27 -9.44
CA ARG A 402 13.24 2.24 -9.64
C ARG A 402 14.20 2.64 -10.76
N PRO A 403 15.54 2.62 -10.55
CA PRO A 403 16.48 2.97 -11.60
C PRO A 403 16.48 1.92 -12.71
N GLU A 404 16.35 2.37 -13.96
CA GLU A 404 16.38 1.51 -15.15
C GLU A 404 17.71 1.65 -15.91
N ARG A 405 18.01 0.67 -16.78
CA ARG A 405 19.22 0.70 -17.63
C ARG A 405 19.07 1.80 -18.70
N PRO A 406 20.13 2.54 -19.05
CA PRO A 406 20.07 3.61 -20.05
C PRO A 406 19.45 3.15 -21.38
N PHE A 407 19.76 1.93 -21.81
CA PHE A 407 19.19 1.33 -23.01
C PHE A 407 17.65 1.34 -23.00
N PHE A 408 17.03 0.87 -21.92
CA PHE A 408 15.58 0.85 -21.80
C PHE A 408 14.98 2.25 -21.59
N VAL A 409 15.68 3.11 -20.85
CA VAL A 409 15.24 4.50 -20.66
C VAL A 409 15.15 5.23 -22.00
N ASN A 410 16.13 5.08 -22.86
CA ASN A 410 16.13 5.69 -24.20
C ASN A 410 14.97 5.19 -25.05
N GLN A 411 14.70 3.87 -25.03
CA GLN A 411 13.56 3.29 -25.72
C GLN A 411 12.23 3.84 -25.19
N PHE A 412 12.04 3.83 -23.86
CA PHE A 412 10.80 4.29 -23.25
C PHE A 412 10.55 5.79 -23.45
N GLN A 413 11.61 6.61 -23.51
CA GLN A 413 11.47 8.04 -23.79
C GLN A 413 11.09 8.35 -25.24
N GLN A 414 11.40 7.47 -26.18
CA GLN A 414 10.94 7.59 -27.57
C GLN A 414 9.45 7.29 -27.68
N GLU A 415 8.96 6.29 -26.92
CA GLU A 415 7.55 5.89 -26.92
C GLU A 415 6.68 6.81 -26.05
N ILE A 416 7.23 7.27 -24.91
CA ILE A 416 6.54 8.06 -23.88
C ILE A 416 7.45 9.25 -23.51
N PRO A 417 7.31 10.41 -24.15
CA PRO A 417 8.17 11.58 -23.90
C PRO A 417 8.18 12.06 -22.44
N GLU A 418 7.07 11.84 -21.72
CA GLU A 418 6.88 12.18 -20.30
C GLU A 418 7.69 11.29 -19.36
N TYR A 419 8.25 10.18 -19.85
CA TYR A 419 9.04 9.24 -19.05
C TYR A 419 10.24 9.92 -18.37
N ARG A 420 10.77 10.98 -18.96
CA ARG A 420 11.87 11.80 -18.41
C ARG A 420 11.57 12.42 -17.05
N PHE A 421 10.30 12.74 -16.76
CA PHE A 421 9.93 13.44 -15.53
C PHE A 421 10.08 12.59 -14.27
N ARG A 422 10.15 11.26 -14.40
CA ARG A 422 10.46 10.37 -13.27
C ARG A 422 11.88 10.57 -12.71
N HIS A 423 12.78 11.13 -13.52
CA HIS A 423 14.16 11.42 -13.13
C HIS A 423 14.33 12.76 -12.40
N ASN A 424 13.27 13.51 -12.15
CA ASN A 424 13.34 14.76 -11.37
C ASN A 424 13.70 14.53 -9.90
N VAL A 425 13.54 13.30 -9.41
CA VAL A 425 13.95 12.86 -8.07
C VAL A 425 15.02 11.79 -8.15
N ARG A 426 15.71 11.52 -7.04
CA ARG A 426 16.67 10.40 -6.99
C ARG A 426 15.93 9.08 -7.14
N PRO A 427 16.51 8.09 -7.85
CA PRO A 427 15.95 6.74 -7.90
C PRO A 427 16.01 6.09 -6.51
N GLY A 428 15.03 5.20 -6.24
CA GLY A 428 14.88 4.55 -4.95
C GLY A 428 15.27 3.08 -4.93
N ILE A 429 15.60 2.56 -3.75
CA ILE A 429 15.66 1.12 -3.48
C ILE A 429 14.25 0.54 -3.59
N THR A 430 13.28 1.23 -3.00
CA THR A 430 11.85 0.96 -3.16
C THR A 430 11.12 2.17 -3.71
N GLY A 431 9.86 2.02 -4.12
CA GLY A 431 9.08 3.10 -4.68
C GLY A 431 7.61 2.77 -4.85
N MET A 432 6.81 3.77 -5.18
CA MET A 432 5.37 3.64 -5.32
C MET A 432 4.98 2.59 -6.38
N ALA A 433 5.65 2.58 -7.53
CA ALA A 433 5.44 1.58 -8.57
C ALA A 433 5.77 0.15 -8.13
N GLN A 434 6.74 -0.02 -7.21
CA GLN A 434 7.14 -1.33 -6.69
C GLN A 434 6.16 -1.86 -5.64
N VAL A 435 5.51 -0.97 -4.89
CA VAL A 435 4.56 -1.31 -3.82
C VAL A 435 3.16 -1.54 -4.36
N TYR A 436 2.68 -0.69 -5.25
CA TYR A 436 1.31 -0.72 -5.78
C TYR A 436 1.21 -1.39 -7.14
N GLY A 437 2.30 -1.47 -7.90
CA GLY A 437 2.38 -2.21 -9.16
C GLY A 437 2.64 -3.69 -8.93
N LYS A 438 2.45 -4.46 -10.01
CA LYS A 438 2.84 -5.88 -10.09
C LYS A 438 4.02 -6.02 -11.06
N TYR A 439 4.64 -7.19 -11.11
CA TYR A 439 5.74 -7.45 -12.04
C TYR A 439 5.34 -7.16 -13.49
N ASN A 440 4.15 -7.60 -13.91
CA ASN A 440 3.58 -7.43 -15.26
C ASN A 440 2.86 -6.08 -15.48
N THR A 441 3.02 -5.12 -14.58
CA THR A 441 2.49 -3.75 -14.76
C THR A 441 3.21 -3.10 -15.94
N THR A 442 2.46 -2.49 -16.87
CA THR A 442 3.02 -1.84 -18.07
C THR A 442 3.96 -0.70 -17.71
N VAL A 443 4.85 -0.34 -18.64
CA VAL A 443 5.79 0.80 -18.45
C VAL A 443 5.03 2.09 -18.18
N TYR A 444 3.92 2.30 -18.88
CA TYR A 444 3.06 3.45 -18.70
C TYR A 444 2.44 3.53 -17.30
N ASP A 445 1.89 2.43 -16.79
CA ASP A 445 1.30 2.43 -15.45
C ASP A 445 2.35 2.58 -14.34
N LYS A 446 3.55 2.00 -14.54
CA LYS A 446 4.68 2.25 -13.63
C LYS A 446 5.06 3.72 -13.62
N LEU A 447 5.07 4.36 -14.80
CA LEU A 447 5.31 5.80 -14.92
C LEU A 447 4.26 6.62 -14.17
N VAL A 448 2.98 6.26 -14.28
CA VAL A 448 1.89 6.92 -13.54
C VAL A 448 2.17 6.89 -12.03
N TYR A 449 2.53 5.73 -11.46
CA TYR A 449 2.90 5.62 -10.04
C TYR A 449 4.15 6.43 -9.70
N ASP A 450 5.16 6.40 -10.56
CA ASP A 450 6.41 7.15 -10.36
C ASP A 450 6.13 8.66 -10.35
N LEU A 451 5.29 9.16 -11.26
CA LEU A 451 4.92 10.58 -11.31
C LEU A 451 4.04 11.00 -10.13
N MET A 452 3.12 10.14 -9.67
CA MET A 452 2.37 10.37 -8.43
C MET A 452 3.30 10.52 -7.22
N TYR A 453 4.36 9.71 -7.17
CA TYR A 453 5.37 9.84 -6.13
C TYR A 453 6.17 11.15 -6.27
N VAL A 454 6.61 11.49 -7.48
CA VAL A 454 7.38 12.73 -7.74
C VAL A 454 6.60 13.97 -7.28
N GLN A 455 5.28 14.00 -7.49
CA GLN A 455 4.41 15.09 -7.02
C GLN A 455 4.33 15.17 -5.50
N LYS A 456 4.18 14.02 -4.82
CA LYS A 456 3.99 13.97 -3.37
C LYS A 456 5.30 14.00 -2.57
N CYS A 457 6.41 13.54 -3.11
CA CYS A 457 7.76 13.38 -2.55
C CYS A 457 7.95 14.04 -1.15
N ASP A 458 7.38 13.45 -0.12
CA ASP A 458 7.42 13.92 1.27
C ASP A 458 7.75 12.76 2.23
N PHE A 459 8.15 13.11 3.45
CA PHE A 459 8.57 12.19 4.50
C PHE A 459 7.49 11.14 4.86
N PHE A 460 6.22 11.55 4.97
CA PHE A 460 5.14 10.64 5.35
C PHE A 460 4.85 9.63 4.25
N THR A 461 4.85 10.07 2.99
CA THR A 461 4.73 9.17 1.83
C THR A 461 5.88 8.16 1.80
N ASP A 462 7.11 8.58 2.08
CA ASP A 462 8.26 7.70 2.17
C ASP A 462 8.09 6.63 3.25
N LEU A 463 7.67 7.04 4.44
CA LEU A 463 7.44 6.14 5.56
C LEU A 463 6.37 5.08 5.22
N VAL A 464 5.25 5.51 4.62
CA VAL A 464 4.18 4.60 4.17
C VAL A 464 4.72 3.60 3.13
N ILE A 465 5.50 4.06 2.14
CA ILE A 465 6.07 3.18 1.11
C ILE A 465 7.06 2.18 1.71
N ILE A 466 7.90 2.58 2.66
CA ILE A 466 8.83 1.68 3.37
C ILE A 466 8.06 0.59 4.11
N ILE A 467 7.05 0.96 4.88
CA ILE A 467 6.22 0.01 5.62
C ILE A 467 5.48 -0.94 4.66
N GLN A 468 4.92 -0.42 3.56
CA GLN A 468 4.26 -1.22 2.54
C GLN A 468 5.25 -2.15 1.80
N THR A 469 6.51 -1.77 1.65
CA THR A 469 7.55 -2.61 1.03
C THR A 469 7.72 -3.91 1.79
N VAL A 470 7.68 -3.88 3.13
CA VAL A 470 7.75 -5.09 3.95
C VAL A 470 6.59 -6.04 3.63
N ARG A 471 5.39 -5.51 3.45
CA ARG A 471 4.21 -6.31 3.04
C ARG A 471 4.43 -7.01 1.69
N VAL A 472 4.99 -6.28 0.72
CA VAL A 472 5.23 -6.81 -0.64
C VAL A 472 6.21 -7.98 -0.63
N LEU A 473 7.19 -8.00 0.28
CA LEU A 473 8.13 -9.12 0.43
C LEU A 473 7.45 -10.44 0.82
N PHE A 474 6.30 -10.38 1.49
CA PHE A 474 5.51 -11.57 1.89
C PHE A 474 4.42 -11.95 0.87
N GLN A 475 4.25 -11.20 -0.22
CA GLN A 475 3.24 -11.49 -1.25
C GLN A 475 3.86 -12.19 -2.46
N LYS A 476 3.53 -13.47 -2.69
CA LYS A 476 4.01 -14.26 -3.85
C LYS A 476 3.71 -13.59 -5.20
N SER A 477 2.58 -12.89 -5.32
CA SER A 477 2.15 -12.25 -6.59
C SER A 477 3.07 -11.12 -7.07
N SER A 478 3.97 -10.63 -6.23
CA SER A 478 4.94 -9.58 -6.58
C SER A 478 6.23 -10.12 -7.22
N THR A 479 6.46 -11.43 -7.11
CA THR A 479 7.67 -12.12 -7.58
C THR A 479 7.41 -13.02 -8.81
N GLU A 480 6.14 -13.32 -9.14
CA GLU A 480 5.83 -14.14 -10.33
C GLU A 480 6.25 -13.40 -11.60
N GLY A 481 7.23 -13.95 -12.29
CA GLY A 481 7.67 -13.51 -13.61
C GLY A 481 6.56 -13.66 -14.66
N VAL A 482 6.79 -13.07 -15.83
CA VAL A 482 5.91 -13.22 -16.99
C VAL A 482 5.89 -14.71 -17.37
N LYS A 483 4.72 -15.33 -17.31
CA LYS A 483 4.45 -16.59 -17.98
C LYS A 483 4.33 -16.35 -19.47
#